data_8d9debe94e6a3874654ffd803ab954f3
#
_entry.id   8d9debe94e6a3874654ffd803ab954f3
#
_cell.length_a   1.000
_cell.length_b   1.000
_cell.length_c   1.000
_cell.angle_alpha   90.00
_cell.angle_beta   90.00
_cell.angle_gamma   90.00
#
_symmetry.space_group_name_H-M   'P 1'
#
loop_
_entity.id
_entity.type
_entity.pdbx_description
1 polymer ?
#
loop_
_entity_poly.entity_id
_entity_poly.type
_entity_poly.pdbx_seq_one_letter_code
_entity_poly.pdbx_strand_id
1 'polypeptide(L)'
;RFRDLLETRKGFAGWERAIQERYFYALLRVGPYTFSRYKVAWRYIARSFITAVIAPMQDPYLGETLPLPNEKVVYVGTDCREEAYYLCGILSSAPVRCCVICYMNPTSISAHVLDKLHIPAFDPADSRHLSIAALCEEGHQASDPRCQDAVRQQLDRAVAALYGLTSADLDAVRS
;
A
#
# COMPACT_ATOMS: atom_id res chain seq x y z
N ARG A 1 4.40 21.06 -31.31
CA ARG A 1 3.22 20.48 -32.00
C ARG A 1 2.06 20.21 -31.04
N PHE A 2 2.31 19.87 -29.79
CA PHE A 2 1.26 19.49 -28.82
C PHE A 2 1.16 20.47 -27.63
N ARG A 3 1.88 21.58 -27.65
CA ARG A 3 1.96 22.52 -26.52
C ARG A 3 0.59 23.06 -26.14
N ASP A 4 -0.16 23.61 -27.06
CA ASP A 4 -1.48 24.22 -26.82
C ASP A 4 -2.48 23.22 -26.22
N LEU A 5 -2.45 21.96 -26.73
CA LEU A 5 -3.26 20.87 -26.20
C LEU A 5 -2.86 20.49 -24.77
N LEU A 6 -1.57 20.51 -24.45
CA LEU A 6 -1.06 20.16 -23.14
C LEU A 6 -1.29 21.29 -22.11
N GLU A 7 -1.22 22.55 -22.53
CA GLU A 7 -1.50 23.71 -21.68
C GLU A 7 -2.99 23.83 -21.31
N THR A 8 -3.88 23.37 -22.19
CA THR A 8 -5.34 23.42 -21.97
C THR A 8 -5.90 22.22 -21.20
N ARG A 9 -5.06 21.26 -20.80
CA ARG A 9 -5.52 20.08 -20.04
C ARG A 9 -6.19 20.48 -18.73
N LYS A 10 -7.32 19.83 -18.43
CA LYS A 10 -8.03 19.94 -17.16
C LYS A 10 -7.49 18.93 -16.15
N GLY A 11 -7.73 19.17 -14.86
CA GLY A 11 -7.42 18.24 -13.79
C GLY A 11 -6.25 18.68 -12.89
N PHE A 12 -5.44 19.65 -13.32
CA PHE A 12 -4.43 20.26 -12.44
C PHE A 12 -5.10 21.21 -11.44
N ALA A 13 -4.79 21.08 -10.18
CA ALA A 13 -5.29 21.93 -9.10
C ALA A 13 -4.18 22.22 -8.08
N GLY A 14 -4.34 23.33 -7.33
CA GLY A 14 -3.39 23.70 -6.28
C GLY A 14 -1.94 23.77 -6.80
N TRP A 15 -1.04 23.09 -6.12
CA TRP A 15 0.41 23.09 -6.44
C TRP A 15 0.72 22.47 -7.82
N GLU A 16 -0.10 21.54 -8.29
CA GLU A 16 0.09 20.92 -9.61
C GLU A 16 -0.10 21.94 -10.74
N ARG A 17 -1.00 22.92 -10.57
CA ARG A 17 -1.19 23.99 -11.55
C ARG A 17 0.07 24.84 -11.70
N ALA A 18 0.71 25.21 -10.62
CA ALA A 18 1.97 25.97 -10.66
C ALA A 18 3.09 25.19 -11.41
N ILE A 19 3.12 23.87 -11.27
CA ILE A 19 4.04 23.03 -12.02
C ILE A 19 3.68 22.99 -13.50
N GLN A 20 2.39 22.87 -13.85
CA GLN A 20 1.91 22.89 -15.24
C GLN A 20 2.23 24.20 -15.94
N GLU A 21 2.04 25.32 -15.26
CA GLU A 21 2.36 26.67 -15.79
C GLU A 21 3.84 26.82 -16.13
N ARG A 22 4.72 26.21 -15.31
CA ARG A 22 6.16 26.19 -15.55
C ARG A 22 6.60 25.15 -16.58
N TYR A 23 5.93 23.98 -16.56
CA TYR A 23 6.25 22.83 -17.41
C TYR A 23 4.97 22.31 -18.07
N PHE A 24 4.63 22.83 -19.24
CA PHE A 24 3.40 22.48 -19.97
C PHE A 24 3.22 20.97 -20.19
N TYR A 25 4.29 20.20 -20.16
CA TYR A 25 4.32 18.74 -20.32
C TYR A 25 4.24 17.97 -18.98
N ALA A 26 4.07 18.66 -17.84
CA ALA A 26 4.00 18.03 -16.54
C ALA A 26 2.92 16.93 -16.46
N LEU A 27 3.18 15.88 -15.71
CA LEU A 27 2.22 14.82 -15.44
C LEU A 27 1.41 15.14 -14.19
N LEU A 28 0.15 14.69 -14.17
CA LEU A 28 -0.71 14.75 -12.99
C LEU A 28 -0.25 13.74 -11.94
N ARG A 29 -0.40 14.12 -10.67
CA ARG A 29 -0.20 13.24 -9.51
C ARG A 29 1.20 12.62 -9.45
N VAL A 30 2.20 13.38 -9.86
CA VAL A 30 3.61 13.03 -9.68
C VAL A 30 4.19 13.93 -8.59
N GLY A 31 4.75 13.32 -7.55
CA GLY A 31 5.37 14.02 -6.43
C GLY A 31 6.53 13.19 -5.86
N PRO A 32 7.18 13.63 -4.78
CA PRO A 32 8.28 12.88 -4.15
C PRO A 32 7.90 11.43 -3.83
N TYR A 33 6.68 11.19 -3.35
CA TYR A 33 6.15 9.86 -3.04
C TYR A 33 6.17 8.90 -4.24
N THR A 34 6.15 9.42 -5.48
CA THR A 34 6.20 8.60 -6.70
C THR A 34 7.53 7.84 -6.82
N PHE A 35 8.60 8.42 -6.29
CA PHE A 35 9.96 7.90 -6.39
C PHE A 35 10.44 7.21 -5.12
N SER A 36 9.58 7.02 -4.12
CA SER A 36 9.90 6.22 -2.93
C SER A 36 10.34 4.81 -3.31
N ARG A 37 11.33 4.27 -2.59
CA ARG A 37 11.91 2.95 -2.89
C ARG A 37 10.88 1.82 -2.78
N TYR A 38 10.00 1.90 -1.78
CA TYR A 38 8.96 0.90 -1.51
C TYR A 38 7.59 1.55 -1.61
N LYS A 39 6.61 0.80 -2.10
CA LYS A 39 5.23 1.25 -2.21
C LYS A 39 4.30 0.16 -1.71
N VAL A 40 3.51 0.46 -0.69
CA VAL A 40 2.40 -0.41 -0.27
C VAL A 40 1.21 -0.10 -1.16
N ALA A 41 0.84 -1.03 -2.01
CA ALA A 41 -0.05 -0.78 -3.12
C ALA A 41 -1.29 -1.68 -3.10
N TRP A 42 -2.42 -1.15 -3.62
CA TRP A 42 -3.65 -1.90 -3.88
C TRP A 42 -4.33 -1.41 -5.15
N ARG A 43 -5.27 -2.20 -5.65
CA ARG A 43 -6.04 -1.83 -6.84
C ARG A 43 -7.07 -0.76 -6.52
N TYR A 44 -7.17 0.27 -7.38
CA TYR A 44 -8.19 1.30 -7.28
C TYR A 44 -9.61 0.73 -7.47
N ILE A 45 -9.78 -0.26 -8.36
CA ILE A 45 -11.04 -0.97 -8.60
C ILE A 45 -10.83 -2.45 -8.31
N ALA A 46 -11.50 -2.98 -7.28
CA ALA A 46 -11.45 -4.39 -6.93
C ALA A 46 -12.63 -4.79 -6.05
N ARG A 47 -13.05 -6.06 -6.13
CA ARG A 47 -14.07 -6.63 -5.25
C ARG A 47 -13.53 -7.00 -3.86
N SER A 48 -12.22 -7.13 -3.75
CA SER A 48 -11.53 -7.48 -2.50
C SER A 48 -10.38 -6.50 -2.25
N PHE A 49 -10.14 -6.18 -1.01
CA PHE A 49 -8.99 -5.36 -0.61
C PHE A 49 -7.77 -6.27 -0.43
N ILE A 50 -6.84 -6.15 -1.36
CA ILE A 50 -5.58 -6.91 -1.36
C ILE A 50 -4.45 -5.91 -1.52
N THR A 51 -3.48 -5.96 -0.61
CA THR A 51 -2.30 -5.11 -0.61
C THR A 51 -1.03 -5.91 -0.87
N ALA A 52 -0.04 -5.25 -1.47
CA ALA A 52 1.28 -5.82 -1.71
C ALA A 52 2.35 -4.74 -1.62
N VAL A 53 3.58 -5.14 -1.28
CA VAL A 53 4.75 -4.27 -1.36
C VAL A 53 5.33 -4.35 -2.77
N ILE A 54 5.48 -3.20 -3.41
CA ILE A 54 6.26 -3.03 -4.64
C ILE A 54 7.65 -2.54 -4.22
N ALA A 55 8.66 -3.35 -4.47
CA ALA A 55 10.06 -3.08 -4.16
C ALA A 55 10.85 -2.74 -5.43
N PRO A 56 12.07 -2.18 -5.30
CA PRO A 56 13.00 -2.05 -6.42
C PRO A 56 13.21 -3.38 -7.13
N MET A 57 13.36 -3.33 -8.43
CA MET A 57 13.58 -4.51 -9.29
C MET A 57 14.93 -4.40 -9.98
N GLN A 58 15.56 -5.55 -10.23
CA GLN A 58 16.76 -5.61 -11.07
C GLN A 58 16.35 -5.85 -12.52
N ASP A 59 16.60 -4.87 -13.37
CA ASP A 59 16.43 -4.99 -14.81
C ASP A 59 17.78 -5.38 -15.45
N PRO A 60 17.82 -6.35 -16.37
CA PRO A 60 19.07 -6.84 -16.95
C PRO A 60 19.81 -5.78 -17.79
N TYR A 61 19.13 -4.71 -18.23
CA TYR A 61 19.72 -3.65 -19.06
C TYR A 61 19.86 -2.33 -18.33
N LEU A 62 18.96 -2.01 -17.39
CA LEU A 62 18.89 -0.72 -16.70
C LEU A 62 19.43 -0.78 -15.27
N GLY A 63 19.76 -1.98 -14.75
CA GLY A 63 20.15 -2.16 -13.36
C GLY A 63 18.96 -2.05 -12.40
N GLU A 64 19.16 -1.47 -11.22
CA GLU A 64 18.07 -1.27 -10.25
C GLU A 64 17.09 -0.24 -10.77
N THR A 65 15.80 -0.61 -10.84
CA THR A 65 14.71 0.24 -11.28
C THR A 65 13.63 0.34 -10.21
N LEU A 66 12.97 1.50 -10.14
CA LEU A 66 11.84 1.74 -9.26
C LEU A 66 10.54 1.63 -10.07
N PRO A 67 9.70 0.61 -9.84
CA PRO A 67 8.41 0.51 -10.51
C PRO A 67 7.52 1.71 -10.20
N LEU A 68 6.93 2.31 -11.23
CA LEU A 68 6.01 3.43 -11.13
C LEU A 68 4.59 2.94 -11.44
N PRO A 69 3.72 2.79 -10.43
CA PRO A 69 2.33 2.39 -10.65
C PRO A 69 1.56 3.42 -11.48
N ASN A 70 0.64 2.94 -12.30
CA ASN A 70 -0.28 3.79 -13.07
C ASN A 70 -1.53 4.18 -12.24
N GLU A 71 -2.46 4.90 -12.85
CA GLU A 71 -3.68 5.41 -12.20
C GLU A 71 -4.66 4.33 -11.69
N LYS A 72 -4.43 3.05 -12.04
CA LYS A 72 -5.26 1.92 -11.55
C LYS A 72 -4.77 1.35 -10.21
N VAL A 73 -3.65 1.85 -9.73
CA VAL A 73 -3.02 1.41 -8.48
C VAL A 73 -2.91 2.60 -7.54
N VAL A 74 -3.43 2.44 -6.34
CA VAL A 74 -3.25 3.37 -5.22
C VAL A 74 -2.09 2.86 -4.37
N TYR A 75 -1.29 3.74 -3.83
CA TYR A 75 -0.16 3.34 -3.00
C TYR A 75 0.24 4.40 -1.96
N VAL A 76 0.90 3.93 -0.92
CA VAL A 76 1.65 4.73 0.05
C VAL A 76 3.14 4.47 -0.18
N GLY A 77 3.93 5.52 -0.35
CA GLY A 77 5.37 5.42 -0.57
C GLY A 77 6.17 5.61 0.71
N THR A 78 7.21 4.81 0.89
CA THR A 78 8.22 4.96 1.94
C THR A 78 9.59 4.52 1.44
N ASP A 79 10.67 5.02 2.03
CA ASP A 79 12.03 4.58 1.73
C ASP A 79 12.55 3.54 2.74
N CYS A 80 11.77 3.24 3.80
CA CYS A 80 12.07 2.21 4.78
C CYS A 80 11.38 0.89 4.39
N ARG A 81 12.18 -0.17 4.24
CA ARG A 81 11.70 -1.51 3.87
C ARG A 81 10.78 -2.09 4.94
N GLU A 82 11.22 -2.05 6.17
CA GLU A 82 10.51 -2.60 7.32
C GLU A 82 9.16 -1.89 7.51
N GLU A 83 9.12 -0.57 7.34
CA GLU A 83 7.89 0.20 7.40
C GLU A 83 6.92 -0.21 6.29
N ALA A 84 7.39 -0.44 5.06
CA ALA A 84 6.55 -0.90 3.97
C ALA A 84 5.91 -2.26 4.27
N TYR A 85 6.70 -3.23 4.74
CA TYR A 85 6.18 -4.55 5.08
C TYR A 85 5.28 -4.54 6.33
N TYR A 86 5.60 -3.70 7.34
CA TYR A 86 4.74 -3.46 8.48
C TYR A 86 3.37 -2.93 8.06
N LEU A 87 3.34 -1.85 7.29
CA LEU A 87 2.10 -1.25 6.82
C LEU A 87 1.30 -2.22 5.94
N CYS A 88 1.97 -2.91 5.02
CA CYS A 88 1.34 -3.94 4.19
C CYS A 88 0.79 -5.08 5.04
N GLY A 89 1.51 -5.52 6.07
CA GLY A 89 1.08 -6.57 6.99
C GLY A 89 -0.19 -6.19 7.75
N ILE A 90 -0.24 -4.98 8.29
CA ILE A 90 -1.43 -4.45 8.95
C ILE A 90 -2.62 -4.44 7.97
N LEU A 91 -2.45 -3.85 6.78
CA LEU A 91 -3.51 -3.72 5.79
C LEU A 91 -3.99 -5.07 5.22
N SER A 92 -3.11 -6.09 5.19
CA SER A 92 -3.43 -7.44 4.71
C SER A 92 -4.11 -8.32 5.76
N SER A 93 -4.04 -7.94 7.04
CA SER A 93 -4.59 -8.73 8.15
C SER A 93 -6.12 -8.81 8.12
N ALA A 94 -6.67 -9.92 8.63
CA ALA A 94 -8.12 -10.12 8.70
C ALA A 94 -8.85 -9.01 9.48
N PRO A 95 -8.39 -8.53 10.66
CA PRO A 95 -9.06 -7.46 11.38
C PRO A 95 -9.20 -6.17 10.56
N VAL A 96 -8.11 -5.74 9.93
CA VAL A 96 -8.10 -4.48 9.17
C VAL A 96 -8.85 -4.63 7.85
N ARG A 97 -8.72 -5.76 7.16
CA ARG A 97 -9.48 -6.04 5.94
C ARG A 97 -10.98 -6.08 6.20
N CYS A 98 -11.42 -6.67 7.31
CA CYS A 98 -12.83 -6.65 7.72
C CYS A 98 -13.33 -5.21 7.87
N CYS A 99 -12.59 -4.35 8.57
CA CYS A 99 -12.93 -2.93 8.69
C CYS A 99 -13.03 -2.27 7.30
N VAL A 100 -12.02 -2.45 6.43
CA VAL A 100 -12.00 -1.81 5.11
C VAL A 100 -13.17 -2.25 4.25
N ILE A 101 -13.50 -3.55 4.24
CA ILE A 101 -14.62 -4.09 3.43
C ILE A 101 -15.95 -3.49 3.84
N CYS A 102 -16.15 -3.16 5.12
CA CYS A 102 -17.40 -2.57 5.61
C CYS A 102 -17.72 -1.18 5.01
N TYR A 103 -16.72 -0.42 4.56
CA TYR A 103 -16.93 0.95 4.05
C TYR A 103 -16.28 1.24 2.70
N MET A 104 -15.50 0.30 2.15
CA MET A 104 -14.90 0.52 0.82
C MET A 104 -15.95 0.50 -0.28
N ASN A 105 -15.74 1.33 -1.31
CA ASN A 105 -16.49 1.23 -2.55
C ASN A 105 -15.69 0.38 -3.56
N PRO A 106 -16.18 -0.79 -4.00
CA PRO A 106 -15.45 -1.66 -4.93
C PRO A 106 -15.08 -1.00 -6.27
N THR A 107 -15.80 0.05 -6.65
CA THR A 107 -15.52 0.81 -7.90
C THR A 107 -14.51 1.94 -7.70
N SER A 108 -14.10 2.24 -6.45
CA SER A 108 -13.23 3.38 -6.13
C SER A 108 -12.57 3.21 -4.76
N ILE A 109 -11.60 2.30 -4.67
CA ILE A 109 -10.81 2.08 -3.43
C ILE A 109 -9.64 3.07 -3.42
N SER A 110 -9.94 4.32 -3.10
CA SER A 110 -8.94 5.39 -3.03
C SER A 110 -8.14 5.35 -1.72
N ALA A 111 -7.14 6.23 -1.57
CA ALA A 111 -6.36 6.35 -0.33
C ALA A 111 -7.21 6.72 0.91
N HIS A 112 -8.42 7.25 0.72
CA HIS A 112 -9.35 7.58 1.82
C HIS A 112 -9.79 6.35 2.65
N VAL A 113 -9.53 5.12 2.18
CA VAL A 113 -9.74 3.93 3.02
C VAL A 113 -8.86 3.95 4.27
N LEU A 114 -7.73 4.64 4.24
CA LEU A 114 -6.81 4.78 5.37
C LEU A 114 -7.32 5.78 6.42
N ASP A 115 -8.14 6.75 6.04
CA ASP A 115 -8.65 7.82 6.93
C ASP A 115 -9.52 7.26 8.08
N LYS A 116 -10.03 6.05 7.92
CA LYS A 116 -10.87 5.35 8.91
C LYS A 116 -10.10 4.36 9.77
N LEU A 117 -8.83 4.14 9.46
CA LEU A 117 -7.99 3.17 10.16
C LEU A 117 -7.06 3.90 11.13
N HIS A 118 -7.01 3.40 12.36
CA HIS A 118 -5.99 3.85 13.31
C HIS A 118 -4.79 2.90 13.19
N ILE A 119 -3.84 3.26 12.33
CA ILE A 119 -2.60 2.50 12.14
C ILE A 119 -1.51 3.14 13.00
N PRO A 120 -0.93 2.41 13.97
CA PRO A 120 0.19 2.93 14.75
C PRO A 120 1.38 3.27 13.84
N ALA A 121 2.04 4.40 14.09
CA ALA A 121 3.25 4.75 13.36
C ALA A 121 4.32 3.67 13.55
N PHE A 122 5.04 3.34 12.49
CA PHE A 122 6.10 2.35 12.56
C PHE A 122 7.20 2.82 13.53
N ASP A 123 7.54 1.93 14.48
CA ASP A 123 8.65 2.13 15.40
C ASP A 123 9.63 0.96 15.24
N PRO A 124 10.86 1.21 14.76
CA PRO A 124 11.87 0.17 14.61
C PRO A 124 12.38 -0.40 15.93
N ALA A 125 12.08 0.23 17.07
CA ALA A 125 12.39 -0.31 18.40
C ALA A 125 11.29 -1.24 18.95
N ASP A 126 10.08 -1.22 18.38
CA ASP A 126 9.00 -2.13 18.79
C ASP A 126 9.12 -3.48 18.08
N SER A 127 9.45 -4.51 18.83
CA SER A 127 9.59 -5.88 18.31
C SER A 127 8.30 -6.42 17.68
N ARG A 128 7.11 -5.93 18.08
CA ARG A 128 5.82 -6.33 17.49
C ARG A 128 5.72 -5.79 16.06
N HIS A 129 6.16 -4.54 15.83
CA HIS A 129 6.18 -3.94 14.50
C HIS A 129 7.13 -4.68 13.57
N LEU A 130 8.33 -5.02 14.05
CA LEU A 130 9.31 -5.80 13.29
C LEU A 130 8.79 -7.23 12.99
N SER A 131 8.11 -7.86 13.95
CA SER A 131 7.50 -9.19 13.73
C SER A 131 6.42 -9.16 12.64
N ILE A 132 5.55 -8.16 12.64
CA ILE A 132 4.53 -7.97 11.59
C ILE A 132 5.19 -7.77 10.23
N ALA A 133 6.23 -6.93 10.16
CA ALA A 133 6.99 -6.70 8.93
C ALA A 133 7.61 -8.00 8.39
N ALA A 134 8.28 -8.76 9.25
CA ALA A 134 8.93 -10.01 8.88
C ALA A 134 7.91 -11.06 8.39
N LEU A 135 6.78 -11.24 9.07
CA LEU A 135 5.71 -12.16 8.64
C LEU A 135 5.12 -11.73 7.30
N CYS A 136 4.90 -10.44 7.09
CA CYS A 136 4.40 -9.95 5.80
C CYS A 136 5.40 -10.22 4.68
N GLU A 137 6.68 -9.99 4.91
CA GLU A 137 7.73 -10.27 3.93
C GLU A 137 7.84 -11.77 3.62
N GLU A 138 7.82 -12.64 4.64
CA GLU A 138 7.79 -14.09 4.47
C GLU A 138 6.61 -14.53 3.59
N GLY A 139 5.42 -13.97 3.82
CA GLY A 139 4.23 -14.22 3.02
C GLY A 139 4.38 -13.80 1.55
N HIS A 140 5.14 -12.73 1.26
CA HIS A 140 5.44 -12.31 -0.11
C HIS A 140 6.44 -13.24 -0.81
N GLN A 141 7.34 -13.88 -0.08
CA GLN A 141 8.34 -14.80 -0.61
C GLN A 141 7.84 -16.23 -0.74
N ALA A 142 6.79 -16.60 0.01
CA ALA A 142 6.25 -17.96 0.01
C ALA A 142 5.57 -18.29 -1.34
N SER A 143 6.04 -19.35 -1.98
CA SER A 143 5.47 -19.85 -3.24
C SER A 143 4.43 -20.95 -3.02
N ASP A 144 4.48 -21.67 -1.89
CA ASP A 144 3.52 -22.70 -1.53
C ASP A 144 2.28 -22.10 -0.86
N PRO A 145 1.07 -22.35 -1.38
CA PRO A 145 -0.19 -21.87 -0.78
C PRO A 145 -0.37 -22.24 0.69
N ARG A 146 0.10 -23.41 1.12
CA ARG A 146 0.01 -23.84 2.53
C ARG A 146 0.91 -23.00 3.42
N CYS A 147 2.13 -22.68 2.96
CA CYS A 147 3.01 -21.76 3.67
C CYS A 147 2.39 -20.36 3.75
N GLN A 148 1.82 -19.86 2.65
CA GLN A 148 1.13 -18.56 2.64
C GLN A 148 -0.02 -18.51 3.65
N ASP A 149 -0.84 -19.57 3.73
CA ASP A 149 -1.94 -19.63 4.69
C ASP A 149 -1.44 -19.69 6.15
N ALA A 150 -0.37 -20.44 6.42
CA ALA A 150 0.22 -20.50 7.75
C ALA A 150 0.78 -19.12 8.21
N VAL A 151 1.52 -18.46 7.33
CA VAL A 151 2.07 -17.12 7.58
C VAL A 151 0.95 -16.10 7.76
N ARG A 152 -0.10 -16.15 6.93
CA ARG A 152 -1.27 -15.27 7.07
C ARG A 152 -1.95 -15.43 8.43
N GLN A 153 -2.10 -16.67 8.92
CA GLN A 153 -2.68 -16.90 10.24
C GLN A 153 -1.82 -16.33 11.35
N GLN A 154 -0.49 -16.41 11.23
CA GLN A 154 0.42 -15.81 12.21
C GLN A 154 0.35 -14.27 12.15
N LEU A 155 0.34 -13.70 10.97
CA LEU A 155 0.19 -12.27 10.75
C LEU A 155 -1.11 -11.73 11.37
N ASP A 156 -2.24 -12.41 11.14
CA ASP A 156 -3.52 -12.02 11.73
C ASP A 156 -3.47 -12.01 13.26
N ARG A 157 -2.83 -13.01 13.87
CA ARG A 157 -2.65 -13.07 15.34
C ARG A 157 -1.75 -11.95 15.85
N ALA A 158 -0.64 -11.66 15.14
CA ALA A 158 0.28 -10.59 15.53
C ALA A 158 -0.40 -9.22 15.47
N VAL A 159 -1.18 -8.96 14.41
CA VAL A 159 -1.95 -7.72 14.28
C VAL A 159 -3.10 -7.66 15.28
N ALA A 160 -3.83 -8.75 15.52
CA ALA A 160 -4.85 -8.81 16.55
C ALA A 160 -4.27 -8.47 17.95
N ALA A 161 -3.12 -9.03 18.29
CA ALA A 161 -2.43 -8.72 19.53
C ALA A 161 -1.99 -7.25 19.62
N LEU A 162 -1.52 -6.64 18.52
CA LEU A 162 -1.16 -5.22 18.46
C LEU A 162 -2.35 -4.32 18.78
N TYR A 163 -3.55 -4.69 18.32
CA TYR A 163 -4.80 -3.95 18.59
C TYR A 163 -5.53 -4.41 19.86
N GLY A 164 -4.97 -5.35 20.64
CA GLY A 164 -5.59 -5.86 21.87
C GLY A 164 -6.84 -6.69 21.63
N LEU A 165 -7.01 -7.28 20.45
CA LEU A 165 -8.13 -8.16 20.13
C LEU A 165 -7.92 -9.55 20.72
N THR A 166 -9.00 -10.18 21.17
CA THR A 166 -9.01 -11.55 21.66
C THR A 166 -9.03 -12.57 20.51
N SER A 167 -8.77 -13.84 20.81
CA SER A 167 -8.93 -14.92 19.83
C SER A 167 -10.37 -15.04 19.34
N ALA A 168 -11.36 -14.82 20.20
CA ALA A 168 -12.77 -14.83 19.83
C ALA A 168 -13.13 -13.70 18.84
N ASP A 169 -12.55 -12.49 19.07
CA ASP A 169 -12.72 -11.38 18.12
C ASP A 169 -12.09 -11.71 16.77
N LEU A 170 -10.90 -12.33 16.77
CA LEU A 170 -10.23 -12.73 15.52
C LEU A 170 -11.02 -13.80 14.75
N ASP A 171 -11.60 -14.76 15.45
CA ASP A 171 -12.44 -15.79 14.82
C ASP A 171 -13.73 -15.17 14.23
N ALA A 172 -14.31 -14.19 14.91
CA ALA A 172 -15.50 -13.47 14.43
C ALA A 172 -15.22 -12.67 13.14
N VAL A 173 -14.03 -12.06 13.00
CA VAL A 173 -13.69 -11.29 11.78
C VAL A 173 -13.24 -12.18 10.61
N ARG A 174 -12.98 -13.46 10.85
CA ARG A 174 -12.63 -14.45 9.81
C ARG A 174 -13.83 -15.22 9.27
N SER A 175 -14.95 -15.22 10.02
CA SER A 175 -16.22 -15.89 9.63
C SER A 175 -16.95 -15.11 8.54
#